data_9d8d254576199df636b8c9e8508b9c12
#
_entry.id   9d8d254576199df636b8c9e8508b9c12
#
_cell.length_a   1.000
_cell.length_b   1.000
_cell.length_c   1.000
_cell.angle_alpha   90.00
_cell.angle_beta   90.00
_cell.angle_gamma   90.00
#
_symmetry.space_group_name_H-M   'P 1'
#
loop_
_entity.id
_entity.type
_entity.pdbx_description
1 polymer ?
#
loop_
_entity_poly.entity_id
_entity_poly.type
_entity_poly.pdbx_seq_one_letter_code
_entity_poly.pdbx_strand_id
1 'polypeptide(L)'
;MIRTAHAREASPRHYLMCPPEYFEVRYAINPWMDPGTPVDRARALAQWEGLVARYRALGHTVDMLAPEPGLPDMVYAANGATVVGGRVLGARFAFAEREPEAAAHRAWFTARGWADVGVPVQVNEGEGDFAVTGRWLLAGHGFRSSPLAPAEAQEWFGRPAIGLELIDPRFYHLDTAFVVLDAEREEVAYFPGAFSPGSRAVLAALFPDALLASEADALALGLNAVSDGRHVVLPREALGLFGPLRERGFDPVGVELDELVKGGGSVKCCTQELRSAPVQSSVPAPASAGGQASPQSMSRAAR
;
A
#
# COMPACT_ATOMS: atom_id res chain seq x y z
N MET A 1 -24.79 -16.28 20.25
CA MET A 1 -23.41 -16.54 20.74
C MET A 1 -22.63 -15.25 20.61
N ILE A 2 -22.29 -14.58 21.70
CA ILE A 2 -21.42 -13.41 21.69
C ILE A 2 -20.01 -13.95 21.38
N ARG A 3 -19.52 -13.72 20.15
CA ARG A 3 -18.10 -13.95 19.83
C ARG A 3 -17.31 -13.01 20.73
N THR A 4 -16.60 -13.52 21.72
CA THR A 4 -15.57 -12.75 22.41
C THR A 4 -14.62 -12.23 21.34
N ALA A 5 -14.71 -10.93 21.05
CA ALA A 5 -13.77 -10.27 20.16
C ALA A 5 -12.38 -10.42 20.79
N HIS A 6 -11.52 -11.27 20.20
CA HIS A 6 -10.12 -11.25 20.55
C HIS A 6 -9.62 -9.84 20.29
N ALA A 7 -8.94 -9.26 21.27
CA ALA A 7 -8.35 -7.92 21.13
C ALA A 7 -7.49 -7.90 19.86
N ARG A 8 -7.64 -6.85 19.04
CA ARG A 8 -6.82 -6.67 17.84
C ARG A 8 -5.41 -6.31 18.27
N GLU A 9 -4.44 -6.89 17.59
CA GLU A 9 -3.04 -6.56 17.79
C GLU A 9 -2.54 -5.70 16.62
N ALA A 10 -1.79 -4.65 16.95
CA ALA A 10 -1.15 -3.81 15.96
C ALA A 10 0.12 -4.51 15.43
N SER A 11 0.26 -4.59 14.12
CA SER A 11 1.50 -5.06 13.48
C SER A 11 2.32 -3.84 13.03
N PRO A 12 3.51 -3.60 13.61
CA PRO A 12 4.38 -2.52 13.15
C PRO A 12 4.62 -2.60 11.65
N ARG A 13 4.47 -1.47 10.96
CA ARG A 13 4.66 -1.36 9.51
C ARG A 13 5.89 -0.52 9.19
N HIS A 14 6.36 -0.65 7.97
CA HIS A 14 7.42 0.17 7.42
C HIS A 14 6.88 0.89 6.18
N TYR A 15 6.97 2.22 6.19
CA TYR A 15 6.43 3.07 5.14
C TYR A 15 7.50 3.88 4.45
N LEU A 16 7.32 4.16 3.17
CA LEU A 16 8.02 5.17 2.40
C LEU A 16 7.07 6.34 2.13
N MET A 17 7.51 7.55 2.47
CA MET A 17 6.75 8.77 2.28
C MET A 17 7.61 9.86 1.66
N CYS A 18 7.01 10.75 0.89
CA CYS A 18 7.68 11.89 0.25
C CYS A 18 7.09 13.20 0.78
N PRO A 19 7.91 14.14 1.30
CA PRO A 19 7.39 15.41 1.79
C PRO A 19 6.85 16.30 0.65
N PRO A 20 5.78 17.08 0.89
CA PRO A 20 5.11 17.90 -0.11
C PRO A 20 5.83 19.24 -0.41
N GLU A 21 7.17 19.26 -0.49
CA GLU A 21 7.94 20.49 -0.68
C GLU A 21 7.60 21.20 -2.00
N TYR A 22 7.30 20.41 -3.05
CA TYR A 22 6.95 20.93 -4.39
C TYR A 22 5.48 20.71 -4.73
N PHE A 23 4.65 20.31 -3.74
CA PHE A 23 3.25 20.05 -3.97
C PHE A 23 2.50 21.30 -4.45
N GLU A 24 1.81 21.15 -5.56
CA GLU A 24 0.91 22.15 -6.14
C GLU A 24 -0.05 21.46 -7.11
N VAL A 25 -1.22 22.05 -7.36
CA VAL A 25 -2.17 21.60 -8.37
C VAL A 25 -2.04 22.49 -9.60
N ARG A 26 -1.24 22.08 -10.59
CA ARG A 26 -0.96 22.86 -11.81
C ARG A 26 -1.54 22.27 -13.09
N TYR A 27 -2.10 21.05 -12.98
CA TYR A 27 -2.82 20.34 -14.04
C TYR A 27 -3.99 19.59 -13.41
N ALA A 28 -4.89 19.05 -14.25
CA ALA A 28 -6.02 18.26 -13.79
C ALA A 28 -6.01 16.89 -14.50
N ILE A 29 -5.60 15.84 -13.78
CA ILE A 29 -5.56 14.46 -14.24
C ILE A 29 -6.51 13.54 -13.45
N ASN A 30 -7.29 14.11 -12.56
CA ASN A 30 -8.40 13.48 -11.84
C ASN A 30 -9.45 14.54 -11.47
N PRO A 31 -10.70 14.15 -11.13
CA PRO A 31 -11.79 15.09 -10.84
C PRO A 31 -11.62 15.95 -9.58
N TRP A 32 -10.64 15.66 -8.74
CA TRP A 32 -10.36 16.42 -7.50
C TRP A 32 -9.47 17.63 -7.76
N MET A 33 -8.68 17.56 -8.84
CA MET A 33 -7.70 18.58 -9.18
C MET A 33 -8.35 19.79 -9.86
N ASP A 34 -8.20 20.96 -9.24
CA ASP A 34 -8.57 22.24 -9.83
C ASP A 34 -7.37 23.21 -9.74
N PRO A 35 -6.67 23.47 -10.86
CA PRO A 35 -5.54 24.42 -10.90
C PRO A 35 -5.92 25.85 -10.48
N GLY A 36 -7.21 26.19 -10.47
CA GLY A 36 -7.72 27.48 -9.98
C GLY A 36 -7.78 27.57 -8.45
N THR A 37 -7.70 26.44 -7.74
CA THR A 37 -7.73 26.38 -6.28
C THR A 37 -6.31 26.38 -5.72
N PRO A 38 -5.86 27.44 -5.02
CA PRO A 38 -4.49 27.52 -4.52
C PRO A 38 -4.24 26.50 -3.41
N VAL A 39 -3.02 25.97 -3.36
CA VAL A 39 -2.51 25.11 -2.29
C VAL A 39 -1.73 25.95 -1.27
N ASP A 40 -2.08 25.84 0.01
CA ASP A 40 -1.23 26.32 1.10
C ASP A 40 -0.15 25.27 1.41
N ARG A 41 1.03 25.47 0.82
CA ARG A 41 2.16 24.54 0.97
C ARG A 41 2.63 24.40 2.41
N ALA A 42 2.61 25.46 3.20
CA ALA A 42 3.03 25.40 4.59
C ALA A 42 2.06 24.54 5.40
N ARG A 43 0.76 24.68 5.16
CA ARG A 43 -0.28 23.85 5.77
C ARG A 43 -0.19 22.41 5.27
N ALA A 44 -0.01 22.18 3.96
CA ALA A 44 0.18 20.84 3.40
C ALA A 44 1.36 20.11 4.08
N LEU A 45 2.49 20.79 4.25
CA LEU A 45 3.66 20.24 4.94
C LEU A 45 3.34 19.93 6.41
N ALA A 46 2.72 20.84 7.15
CA ALA A 46 2.36 20.63 8.55
C ALA A 46 1.38 19.45 8.75
N GLN A 47 0.41 19.30 7.84
CA GLN A 47 -0.53 18.18 7.84
C GLN A 47 0.18 16.85 7.55
N TRP A 48 1.06 16.82 6.56
CA TRP A 48 1.86 15.66 6.23
C TRP A 48 2.82 15.26 7.37
N GLU A 49 3.50 16.21 7.98
CA GLU A 49 4.34 15.97 9.17
C GLU A 49 3.52 15.41 10.34
N GLY A 50 2.29 15.88 10.51
CA GLY A 50 1.33 15.35 11.47
C GLY A 50 1.00 13.87 11.22
N LEU A 51 0.83 13.48 9.94
CA LEU A 51 0.63 12.08 9.56
C LEU A 51 1.85 11.23 9.87
N VAL A 52 3.06 11.69 9.51
CA VAL A 52 4.33 11.01 9.83
C VAL A 52 4.51 10.84 11.34
N ALA A 53 4.25 11.89 12.12
CA ALA A 53 4.33 11.84 13.59
C ALA A 53 3.34 10.82 14.15
N ARG A 54 2.13 10.74 13.59
CA ARG A 54 1.12 9.75 13.99
C ARG A 54 1.60 8.33 13.74
N TYR A 55 2.14 8.03 12.57
CA TYR A 55 2.69 6.70 12.28
C TYR A 55 3.81 6.30 13.24
N ARG A 56 4.74 7.22 13.52
CA ARG A 56 5.82 6.96 14.48
C ARG A 56 5.31 6.72 15.89
N ALA A 57 4.30 7.48 16.32
CA ALA A 57 3.66 7.31 17.64
C ALA A 57 2.93 5.96 17.76
N LEU A 58 2.46 5.39 16.64
CA LEU A 58 1.86 4.05 16.58
C LEU A 58 2.90 2.93 16.47
N GLY A 59 4.22 3.26 16.46
CA GLY A 59 5.30 2.29 16.41
C GLY A 59 5.73 1.89 14.99
N HIS A 60 5.31 2.62 13.97
CA HIS A 60 5.71 2.35 12.58
C HIS A 60 7.03 3.04 12.23
N THR A 61 7.79 2.43 11.32
CA THR A 61 8.98 3.03 10.71
C THR A 61 8.57 3.81 9.47
N VAL A 62 9.14 5.02 9.29
CA VAL A 62 8.89 5.86 8.13
C VAL A 62 10.21 6.29 7.52
N ASP A 63 10.50 5.81 6.32
CA ASP A 63 11.59 6.24 5.46
C ASP A 63 11.13 7.39 4.54
N MET A 64 12.09 8.19 4.09
CA MET A 64 11.84 9.34 3.26
C MET A 64 12.35 9.14 1.84
N LEU A 65 11.48 9.42 0.87
CA LEU A 65 11.84 9.67 -0.52
C LEU A 65 12.11 11.18 -0.68
N ALA A 66 13.23 11.55 -1.25
CA ALA A 66 13.52 12.96 -1.51
C ALA A 66 12.57 13.50 -2.59
N PRO A 67 11.90 14.63 -2.37
CA PRO A 67 11.06 15.25 -3.38
C PRO A 67 11.91 15.86 -4.49
N GLU A 68 11.41 15.82 -5.73
CA GLU A 68 12.11 16.40 -6.87
C GLU A 68 11.39 17.65 -7.39
N PRO A 69 12.12 18.74 -7.71
CA PRO A 69 11.54 19.92 -8.32
C PRO A 69 10.81 19.56 -9.62
N GLY A 70 9.60 20.08 -9.79
CA GLY A 70 8.81 19.82 -10.98
C GLY A 70 7.95 18.56 -10.94
N LEU A 71 8.01 17.77 -9.88
CA LEU A 71 7.19 16.58 -9.66
C LEU A 71 6.27 16.77 -8.44
N PRO A 72 5.19 17.55 -8.56
CA PRO A 72 4.35 17.92 -7.43
C PRO A 72 3.62 16.73 -6.79
N ASP A 73 3.34 15.69 -7.56
CA ASP A 73 2.55 14.54 -7.09
C ASP A 73 3.40 13.46 -6.40
N MET A 74 4.73 13.64 -6.25
CA MET A 74 5.59 12.70 -5.51
C MET A 74 5.16 12.52 -4.05
N VAL A 75 4.42 13.46 -3.47
CA VAL A 75 3.82 13.32 -2.13
C VAL A 75 2.92 12.08 -2.05
N TYR A 76 2.31 11.66 -3.16
CA TYR A 76 1.50 10.45 -3.26
C TYR A 76 2.40 9.22 -3.53
N ALA A 77 3.30 8.96 -2.59
CA ALA A 77 4.35 7.95 -2.71
C ALA A 77 3.83 6.52 -2.98
N ALA A 78 2.59 6.21 -2.58
CA ALA A 78 1.97 4.90 -2.84
C ALA A 78 1.91 4.56 -4.33
N ASN A 79 1.84 5.58 -5.21
CA ASN A 79 1.70 5.36 -6.64
C ASN A 79 3.02 4.95 -7.33
N GLY A 80 4.17 5.08 -6.65
CA GLY A 80 5.47 4.85 -7.28
C GLY A 80 5.90 3.40 -7.41
N ALA A 81 5.35 2.49 -6.60
CA ALA A 81 5.64 1.06 -6.68
C ALA A 81 4.66 0.23 -5.83
N THR A 82 4.72 -1.09 -5.99
CA THR A 82 4.12 -2.07 -5.10
C THR A 82 5.19 -3.00 -4.57
N VAL A 83 5.15 -3.30 -3.27
CA VAL A 83 6.12 -4.19 -2.61
C VAL A 83 5.40 -5.40 -2.03
N VAL A 84 5.81 -6.59 -2.42
CA VAL A 84 5.28 -7.86 -1.90
C VAL A 84 6.42 -8.83 -1.63
N GLY A 85 6.58 -9.27 -0.40
CA GLY A 85 7.56 -10.29 -0.03
C GLY A 85 9.01 -9.91 -0.35
N GLY A 86 9.37 -8.64 -0.25
CA GLY A 86 10.71 -8.13 -0.55
C GLY A 86 10.97 -7.86 -2.04
N ARG A 87 10.01 -8.16 -2.93
CA ARG A 87 10.08 -7.85 -4.36
C ARG A 87 9.33 -6.55 -4.63
N VAL A 88 9.85 -5.74 -5.54
CA VAL A 88 9.31 -4.44 -5.91
C VAL A 88 8.89 -4.45 -7.38
N LEU A 89 7.66 -4.11 -7.68
CA LEU A 89 7.22 -3.76 -9.03
C LEU A 89 7.05 -2.24 -9.08
N GLY A 90 7.86 -1.55 -9.86
CA GLY A 90 7.78 -0.10 -10.05
C GLY A 90 6.48 0.31 -10.74
N ALA A 91 6.20 1.60 -10.78
CA ALA A 91 5.11 2.16 -11.54
C ALA A 91 5.50 2.44 -12.99
N ARG A 92 4.49 2.42 -13.86
CA ARG A 92 4.47 3.03 -15.18
C ARG A 92 3.21 3.88 -15.26
N PHE A 93 3.39 5.17 -15.10
CA PHE A 93 2.28 6.10 -14.98
C PHE A 93 1.49 6.25 -16.28
N ALA A 94 0.18 6.51 -16.16
CA ALA A 94 -0.72 6.76 -17.28
C ALA A 94 -0.53 8.16 -17.88
N PHE A 95 -0.10 9.13 -17.07
CA PHE A 95 0.05 10.53 -17.44
C PHE A 95 1.51 10.94 -17.48
N ALA A 96 1.89 11.66 -18.55
CA ALA A 96 3.26 12.13 -18.78
C ALA A 96 3.78 13.04 -17.65
N GLU A 97 2.88 13.78 -17.01
CA GLU A 97 3.20 14.66 -15.88
C GLU A 97 3.82 13.91 -14.69
N ARG A 98 3.47 12.61 -14.54
CA ARG A 98 3.94 11.75 -13.44
C ARG A 98 5.00 10.71 -13.86
N GLU A 99 5.22 10.50 -15.16
CA GLU A 99 6.19 9.49 -15.63
C GLU A 99 7.59 9.60 -14.97
N PRO A 100 8.16 10.80 -14.76
CA PRO A 100 9.49 10.90 -14.14
C PRO A 100 9.57 10.41 -12.71
N GLU A 101 8.45 10.39 -11.97
CA GLU A 101 8.40 9.88 -10.58
C GLU A 101 8.85 8.41 -10.48
N ALA A 102 8.57 7.59 -11.52
CA ALA A 102 8.96 6.19 -11.54
C ALA A 102 10.49 5.99 -11.44
N ALA A 103 11.27 6.91 -12.02
CA ALA A 103 12.73 6.87 -11.95
C ALA A 103 13.24 7.18 -10.54
N ALA A 104 12.65 8.16 -9.86
CA ALA A 104 13.00 8.54 -8.49
C ALA A 104 12.74 7.38 -7.51
N HIS A 105 11.56 6.74 -7.59
CA HIS A 105 11.23 5.58 -6.78
C HIS A 105 12.19 4.41 -7.02
N ARG A 106 12.44 4.07 -8.28
CA ARG A 106 13.39 2.99 -8.63
C ARG A 106 14.79 3.26 -8.10
N ALA A 107 15.28 4.50 -8.24
CA ALA A 107 16.59 4.91 -7.72
C ALA A 107 16.66 4.75 -6.21
N TRP A 108 15.60 5.12 -5.48
CA TRP A 108 15.52 4.95 -4.03
C TRP A 108 15.61 3.49 -3.61
N PHE A 109 14.84 2.59 -4.24
CA PHE A 109 14.88 1.15 -3.94
C PHE A 109 16.26 0.56 -4.23
N THR A 110 16.83 0.87 -5.40
CA THR A 110 18.16 0.39 -5.79
C THR A 110 19.25 0.85 -4.82
N ALA A 111 19.25 2.12 -4.45
CA ALA A 111 20.22 2.69 -3.51
C ALA A 111 20.13 2.09 -2.09
N ARG A 112 18.97 1.54 -1.71
CA ARG A 112 18.74 0.85 -0.43
C ARG A 112 19.00 -0.65 -0.49
N GLY A 113 19.51 -1.17 -1.60
CA GLY A 113 19.91 -2.57 -1.74
C GLY A 113 18.77 -3.56 -1.96
N TRP A 114 17.58 -3.08 -2.41
CA TRP A 114 16.52 -3.98 -2.84
C TRP A 114 16.95 -4.72 -4.10
N ALA A 115 17.00 -6.06 -4.03
CA ALA A 115 17.56 -6.88 -5.10
C ALA A 115 16.62 -7.03 -6.31
N ASP A 116 15.32 -7.22 -6.04
CA ASP A 116 14.30 -7.48 -7.05
C ASP A 116 13.46 -6.22 -7.29
N VAL A 117 13.94 -5.32 -8.17
CA VAL A 117 13.23 -4.10 -8.57
C VAL A 117 12.86 -4.19 -10.04
N GLY A 118 11.59 -4.55 -10.31
CA GLY A 118 11.05 -4.72 -11.65
C GLY A 118 10.63 -3.40 -12.30
N VAL A 119 10.86 -3.31 -13.61
CA VAL A 119 10.33 -2.24 -14.45
C VAL A 119 9.12 -2.80 -15.21
N PRO A 120 7.91 -2.28 -14.98
CA PRO A 120 6.72 -2.84 -15.59
C PRO A 120 6.62 -2.51 -17.09
N VAL A 121 6.00 -3.42 -17.83
CA VAL A 121 5.61 -3.23 -19.23
C VAL A 121 4.21 -2.61 -19.30
N GLN A 122 3.32 -3.03 -18.40
CA GLN A 122 1.96 -2.51 -18.34
C GLN A 122 1.90 -1.22 -17.53
N VAL A 123 1.01 -0.31 -17.95
CA VAL A 123 0.68 0.87 -17.15
C VAL A 123 0.09 0.41 -15.82
N ASN A 124 0.70 0.85 -14.71
CA ASN A 124 0.22 0.66 -13.35
C ASN A 124 0.70 1.81 -12.47
N GLU A 125 -0.09 2.18 -11.48
CA GLU A 125 0.25 3.25 -10.55
C GLU A 125 0.41 2.72 -9.12
N GLY A 126 1.21 1.66 -9.00
CA GLY A 126 1.66 1.11 -7.72
C GLY A 126 0.52 0.74 -6.77
N GLU A 127 0.69 1.04 -5.47
CA GLU A 127 -0.33 0.76 -4.45
C GLU A 127 -1.56 1.68 -4.52
N GLY A 128 -1.61 2.63 -5.45
CA GLY A 128 -2.86 3.31 -5.82
C GLY A 128 -3.86 2.32 -6.39
N ASP A 129 -3.38 1.40 -7.23
CA ASP A 129 -4.23 0.39 -7.87
C ASP A 129 -3.98 -1.04 -7.39
N PHE A 130 -2.93 -1.31 -6.63
CA PHE A 130 -2.66 -2.63 -6.07
C PHE A 130 -2.87 -2.68 -4.56
N ALA A 131 -3.78 -3.53 -4.09
CA ALA A 131 -4.02 -3.78 -2.68
C ALA A 131 -3.65 -5.22 -2.31
N VAL A 132 -2.75 -5.36 -1.33
CA VAL A 132 -2.22 -6.66 -0.88
C VAL A 132 -3.02 -7.15 0.32
N THR A 133 -3.76 -8.25 0.17
CA THR A 133 -4.43 -8.96 1.27
C THR A 133 -3.60 -10.16 1.75
N GLY A 134 -4.09 -10.96 2.65
CA GLY A 134 -3.43 -12.20 3.06
C GLY A 134 -3.26 -13.19 1.90
N ARG A 135 -4.28 -13.33 1.04
CA ARG A 135 -4.36 -14.35 -0.02
C ARG A 135 -4.20 -13.78 -1.43
N TRP A 136 -4.64 -12.53 -1.66
CA TRP A 136 -4.82 -11.97 -2.99
C TRP A 136 -4.00 -10.71 -3.20
N LEU A 137 -3.69 -10.42 -4.44
CA LEU A 137 -3.36 -9.09 -4.92
C LEU A 137 -4.57 -8.57 -5.67
N LEU A 138 -5.29 -7.60 -5.11
CA LEU A 138 -6.38 -6.95 -5.82
C LEU A 138 -5.80 -5.83 -6.68
N ALA A 139 -6.31 -5.69 -7.89
CA ALA A 139 -5.75 -4.77 -8.87
C ALA A 139 -6.87 -3.94 -9.55
N GLY A 140 -6.96 -2.65 -9.21
CA GLY A 140 -7.88 -1.70 -9.83
C GLY A 140 -7.46 -1.36 -11.25
N HIS A 141 -8.43 -1.17 -12.14
CA HIS A 141 -8.24 -0.66 -13.49
C HIS A 141 -9.47 0.10 -13.97
N GLY A 142 -9.34 0.83 -15.06
CA GLY A 142 -10.44 1.59 -15.68
C GLY A 142 -10.08 3.05 -15.97
N PHE A 143 -9.25 3.68 -15.11
CA PHE A 143 -8.87 5.08 -15.29
C PHE A 143 -7.35 5.28 -15.38
N ARG A 144 -6.56 4.52 -14.61
CA ARG A 144 -5.12 4.67 -14.49
C ARG A 144 -4.38 3.42 -14.94
N SER A 145 -4.55 2.32 -14.25
CA SER A 145 -3.85 1.08 -14.59
C SER A 145 -4.50 0.34 -15.75
N SER A 146 -3.66 -0.35 -16.53
CA SER A 146 -4.08 -1.23 -17.62
C SER A 146 -4.84 -2.45 -17.08
N PRO A 147 -5.88 -2.95 -17.79
CA PRO A 147 -6.52 -4.21 -17.43
C PRO A 147 -5.58 -5.43 -17.56
N LEU A 148 -4.40 -5.27 -18.15
CA LEU A 148 -3.36 -6.30 -18.23
C LEU A 148 -2.36 -6.24 -17.08
N ALA A 149 -2.35 -5.16 -16.30
CA ALA A 149 -1.44 -5.01 -15.17
C ALA A 149 -1.60 -6.08 -14.08
N PRO A 150 -2.81 -6.61 -13.79
CA PRO A 150 -2.96 -7.71 -12.83
C PRO A 150 -2.19 -8.97 -13.23
N ALA A 151 -2.19 -9.34 -14.53
CA ALA A 151 -1.46 -10.51 -15.01
C ALA A 151 0.06 -10.33 -14.87
N GLU A 152 0.60 -9.16 -15.22
CA GLU A 152 2.01 -8.84 -15.03
C GLU A 152 2.41 -8.90 -13.56
N ALA A 153 1.60 -8.31 -12.67
CA ALA A 153 1.85 -8.33 -11.24
C ALA A 153 1.77 -9.75 -10.65
N GLN A 154 0.85 -10.60 -11.13
CA GLN A 154 0.76 -12.00 -10.75
C GLN A 154 2.05 -12.75 -11.08
N GLU A 155 2.55 -12.62 -12.32
CA GLU A 155 3.79 -13.26 -12.75
C GLU A 155 5.00 -12.73 -11.98
N TRP A 156 5.02 -11.41 -11.73
CA TRP A 156 6.11 -10.79 -11.00
C TRP A 156 6.17 -11.25 -9.54
N PHE A 157 5.05 -11.23 -8.83
CA PHE A 157 5.02 -11.55 -7.40
C PHE A 157 4.80 -13.04 -7.10
N GLY A 158 4.42 -13.86 -8.08
CA GLY A 158 4.03 -15.25 -7.87
C GLY A 158 2.79 -15.39 -6.97
N ARG A 159 1.86 -14.41 -7.05
CA ARG A 159 0.68 -14.30 -6.20
C ARG A 159 -0.57 -14.09 -7.04
N PRO A 160 -1.68 -14.81 -6.77
CA PRO A 160 -2.91 -14.62 -7.55
C PRO A 160 -3.37 -13.16 -7.52
N ALA A 161 -3.54 -12.57 -8.69
CA ALA A 161 -4.01 -11.20 -8.87
C ALA A 161 -5.42 -11.17 -9.44
N ILE A 162 -6.29 -10.36 -8.87
CA ILE A 162 -7.69 -10.22 -9.24
C ILE A 162 -7.95 -8.81 -9.72
N GLY A 163 -8.29 -8.67 -11.02
CA GLY A 163 -8.65 -7.39 -11.62
C GLY A 163 -10.02 -6.91 -11.16
N LEU A 164 -10.12 -5.64 -10.82
CA LEU A 164 -11.35 -4.96 -10.40
C LEU A 164 -11.54 -3.70 -11.23
N GLU A 165 -12.61 -3.64 -11.99
CA GLU A 165 -12.95 -2.51 -12.85
C GLU A 165 -13.62 -1.41 -12.04
N LEU A 166 -13.01 -0.22 -12.05
CA LEU A 166 -13.56 1.04 -11.53
C LEU A 166 -14.35 1.74 -12.63
N ILE A 167 -15.56 2.22 -12.32
CA ILE A 167 -16.47 2.86 -13.28
C ILE A 167 -16.86 4.29 -12.94
N ASP A 168 -16.54 4.75 -11.73
CA ASP A 168 -16.80 6.12 -11.29
C ASP A 168 -15.49 6.91 -11.27
N PRO A 169 -15.33 7.95 -12.11
CA PRO A 169 -14.08 8.70 -12.22
C PRO A 169 -13.67 9.45 -10.94
N ARG A 170 -14.58 9.63 -9.99
CA ARG A 170 -14.27 10.20 -8.68
C ARG A 170 -13.37 9.26 -7.85
N PHE A 171 -13.45 7.96 -8.17
CA PHE A 171 -12.64 6.90 -7.55
C PHE A 171 -11.70 6.30 -8.61
N TYR A 172 -10.77 7.11 -9.06
CA TYR A 172 -9.90 6.82 -10.21
C TYR A 172 -8.75 5.83 -9.89
N HIS A 173 -8.48 5.56 -8.61
CA HIS A 173 -7.60 4.52 -8.11
C HIS A 173 -8.35 3.57 -7.16
N LEU A 174 -7.86 2.34 -7.04
CA LEU A 174 -8.44 1.36 -6.11
C LEU A 174 -8.40 1.85 -4.66
N ASP A 175 -7.32 2.47 -4.23
CA ASP A 175 -7.11 2.98 -2.87
C ASP A 175 -8.05 4.13 -2.46
N THR A 176 -8.78 4.72 -3.43
CA THR A 176 -9.82 5.71 -3.14
C THR A 176 -11.18 5.07 -2.85
N ALA A 177 -11.35 3.78 -3.22
CA ALA A 177 -12.62 3.05 -3.13
C ALA A 177 -12.53 1.76 -2.30
N PHE A 178 -11.34 1.35 -1.87
CA PHE A 178 -11.07 0.08 -1.20
C PHE A 178 -9.91 0.22 -0.21
N VAL A 179 -10.04 -0.40 0.96
CA VAL A 179 -8.97 -0.50 1.96
C VAL A 179 -8.90 -1.89 2.58
N VAL A 180 -7.68 -2.38 2.78
CA VAL A 180 -7.41 -3.58 3.59
C VAL A 180 -7.31 -3.17 5.05
N LEU A 181 -8.23 -3.67 5.88
CA LEU A 181 -8.28 -3.40 7.32
C LEU A 181 -7.42 -4.37 8.12
N ASP A 182 -7.47 -5.65 7.75
CA ASP A 182 -6.66 -6.71 8.34
C ASP A 182 -6.37 -7.76 7.26
N ALA A 183 -5.12 -7.79 6.79
CA ALA A 183 -4.73 -8.68 5.71
C ALA A 183 -4.76 -10.16 6.10
N GLU A 184 -4.44 -10.49 7.36
CA GLU A 184 -4.41 -11.88 7.82
C GLU A 184 -5.82 -12.46 7.99
N ARG A 185 -6.78 -11.61 8.39
CA ARG A 185 -8.19 -12.00 8.56
C ARG A 185 -9.03 -11.76 7.32
N GLU A 186 -8.44 -11.26 6.23
CA GLU A 186 -9.14 -10.88 4.99
C GLU A 186 -10.27 -9.87 5.26
N GLU A 187 -10.07 -8.96 6.21
CA GLU A 187 -11.04 -7.91 6.51
C GLU A 187 -10.75 -6.67 5.68
N VAL A 188 -11.77 -6.18 5.00
CA VAL A 188 -11.67 -5.05 4.09
C VAL A 188 -12.86 -4.09 4.25
N ALA A 189 -12.69 -2.87 3.77
CA ALA A 189 -13.81 -1.96 3.53
C ALA A 189 -13.77 -1.45 2.09
N TYR A 190 -14.94 -1.23 1.48
CA TYR A 190 -15.01 -0.67 0.14
C TYR A 190 -16.35 0.05 -0.12
N PHE A 191 -16.36 0.91 -1.14
CA PHE A 191 -17.57 1.55 -1.65
C PHE A 191 -18.06 0.84 -2.91
N PRO A 192 -19.20 0.13 -2.88
CA PRO A 192 -19.69 -0.66 -4.02
C PRO A 192 -19.95 0.17 -5.28
N GLY A 193 -20.35 1.45 -5.11
CA GLY A 193 -20.68 2.33 -6.22
C GLY A 193 -19.53 2.64 -7.17
N ALA A 194 -18.29 2.49 -6.71
CA ALA A 194 -17.09 2.72 -7.53
C ALA A 194 -16.84 1.61 -8.56
N PHE A 195 -17.38 0.42 -8.36
CA PHE A 195 -17.02 -0.79 -9.11
C PHE A 195 -18.09 -1.21 -10.12
N SER A 196 -17.67 -1.83 -11.22
CA SER A 196 -18.56 -2.47 -12.18
C SER A 196 -19.40 -3.57 -11.53
N PRO A 197 -20.57 -3.94 -12.11
CA PRO A 197 -21.40 -5.01 -11.54
C PRO A 197 -20.64 -6.34 -11.34
N GLY A 198 -19.76 -6.72 -12.28
CA GLY A 198 -18.94 -7.91 -12.19
C GLY A 198 -17.93 -7.82 -11.03
N SER A 199 -17.21 -6.70 -10.91
CA SER A 199 -16.24 -6.49 -9.83
C SER A 199 -16.90 -6.44 -8.45
N ARG A 200 -18.12 -5.88 -8.34
CA ARG A 200 -18.91 -5.94 -7.09
C ARG A 200 -19.28 -7.37 -6.71
N ALA A 201 -19.66 -8.19 -7.67
CA ALA A 201 -19.98 -9.60 -7.40
C ALA A 201 -18.74 -10.36 -6.92
N VAL A 202 -17.57 -10.11 -7.53
CA VAL A 202 -16.28 -10.67 -7.07
C VAL A 202 -15.96 -10.22 -5.66
N LEU A 203 -16.01 -8.92 -5.35
CA LEU A 203 -15.75 -8.39 -4.01
C LEU A 203 -16.69 -8.99 -2.95
N ALA A 204 -17.99 -9.09 -3.26
CA ALA A 204 -18.95 -9.69 -2.33
C ALA A 204 -18.72 -11.19 -2.09
N ALA A 205 -18.22 -11.91 -3.11
CA ALA A 205 -17.88 -13.32 -2.97
C ALA A 205 -16.58 -13.54 -2.18
N LEU A 206 -15.57 -12.69 -2.40
CA LEU A 206 -14.28 -12.80 -1.70
C LEU A 206 -14.35 -12.31 -0.24
N PHE A 207 -15.15 -11.26 0.00
CA PHE A 207 -15.22 -10.57 1.29
C PHE A 207 -16.68 -10.39 1.74
N PRO A 208 -17.39 -11.47 2.07
CA PRO A 208 -18.82 -11.43 2.41
C PRO A 208 -19.12 -10.57 3.66
N ASP A 209 -18.13 -10.42 4.55
CA ASP A 209 -18.23 -9.65 5.78
C ASP A 209 -17.60 -8.25 5.65
N ALA A 210 -17.30 -7.77 4.44
CA ALA A 210 -16.70 -6.46 4.22
C ALA A 210 -17.51 -5.33 4.86
N LEU A 211 -16.81 -4.30 5.32
CA LEU A 211 -17.45 -3.04 5.71
C LEU A 211 -17.78 -2.24 4.44
N LEU A 212 -19.06 -2.01 4.19
CA LEU A 212 -19.49 -1.19 3.06
C LEU A 212 -19.55 0.27 3.47
N ALA A 213 -18.76 1.11 2.81
CA ALA A 213 -18.76 2.55 3.04
C ALA A 213 -19.97 3.20 2.36
N SER A 214 -20.45 4.29 2.95
CA SER A 214 -21.40 5.18 2.28
C SER A 214 -20.71 6.01 1.20
N GLU A 215 -21.50 6.54 0.25
CA GLU A 215 -20.95 7.47 -0.76
C GLU A 215 -20.34 8.73 -0.11
N ALA A 216 -20.95 9.23 0.97
CA ALA A 216 -20.45 10.39 1.69
C ALA A 216 -19.07 10.13 2.30
N ASP A 217 -18.84 8.95 2.92
CA ASP A 217 -17.55 8.58 3.47
C ASP A 217 -16.52 8.33 2.38
N ALA A 218 -16.92 7.72 1.26
CA ALA A 218 -16.05 7.51 0.12
C ALA A 218 -15.61 8.84 -0.52
N LEU A 219 -16.53 9.81 -0.65
CA LEU A 219 -16.24 11.18 -1.11
C LEU A 219 -15.38 11.97 -0.12
N ALA A 220 -15.41 11.65 1.17
CA ALA A 220 -14.44 12.17 2.13
C ALA A 220 -13.07 11.47 2.07
N LEU A 221 -12.83 10.64 1.05
CA LEU A 221 -11.66 9.78 0.89
C LEU A 221 -11.42 8.87 2.11
N GLY A 222 -12.49 8.47 2.81
CA GLY A 222 -12.41 7.65 4.02
C GLY A 222 -11.84 6.25 3.78
N LEU A 223 -11.90 5.76 2.54
CA LEU A 223 -11.30 4.49 2.12
C LEU A 223 -9.83 4.63 1.71
N ASN A 224 -9.36 5.87 1.49
CA ASN A 224 -7.93 6.16 1.31
C ASN A 224 -7.24 6.16 2.67
N ALA A 225 -7.25 5.00 3.32
CA ALA A 225 -6.85 4.77 4.71
C ALA A 225 -5.74 3.72 4.80
N VAL A 226 -5.04 3.72 5.94
CA VAL A 226 -3.98 2.76 6.24
C VAL A 226 -4.29 2.05 7.55
N SER A 227 -4.14 0.73 7.57
CA SER A 227 -4.37 -0.09 8.77
C SER A 227 -3.16 -0.95 9.12
N ASP A 228 -2.92 -1.10 10.42
CA ASP A 228 -1.93 -2.02 10.98
C ASP A 228 -2.57 -3.30 11.57
N GLY A 229 -3.88 -3.52 11.32
CA GLY A 229 -4.67 -4.60 11.87
C GLY A 229 -5.41 -4.23 13.15
N ARG A 230 -5.04 -3.12 13.79
CA ARG A 230 -5.71 -2.54 14.96
C ARG A 230 -6.09 -1.08 14.73
N HIS A 231 -5.12 -0.23 14.46
CA HIS A 231 -5.36 1.18 14.19
C HIS A 231 -5.69 1.37 12.71
N VAL A 232 -6.73 2.17 12.43
CA VAL A 232 -7.09 2.58 11.07
C VAL A 232 -6.92 4.08 10.98
N VAL A 233 -5.86 4.54 10.30
CA VAL A 233 -5.60 5.97 10.06
C VAL A 233 -6.37 6.38 8.81
N LEU A 234 -7.28 7.35 8.94
CA LEU A 234 -8.17 7.78 7.87
C LEU A 234 -8.49 9.30 8.00
N PRO A 235 -8.99 9.94 6.92
CA PRO A 235 -9.47 11.32 7.01
C PRO A 235 -10.54 11.47 8.09
N ARG A 236 -10.40 12.51 8.92
CA ARG A 236 -11.35 12.78 10.02
C ARG A 236 -12.76 13.13 9.53
N GLU A 237 -12.89 13.54 8.29
CA GLU A 237 -14.15 13.91 7.63
C GLU A 237 -15.04 12.70 7.30
N ALA A 238 -14.49 11.49 7.23
CA ALA A 238 -15.21 10.25 6.95
C ALA A 238 -15.94 9.74 8.22
N LEU A 239 -16.83 10.54 8.75
CA LEU A 239 -17.46 10.34 10.07
C LEU A 239 -18.26 9.05 10.19
N GLY A 240 -18.87 8.58 9.09
CA GLY A 240 -19.67 7.36 9.07
C GLY A 240 -18.86 6.08 9.26
N LEU A 241 -17.54 6.10 9.01
CA LEU A 241 -16.68 4.92 9.18
C LEU A 241 -16.24 4.69 10.63
N PHE A 242 -16.17 5.73 11.47
CA PHE A 242 -15.62 5.61 12.83
C PHE A 242 -16.41 4.66 13.74
N GLY A 243 -17.74 4.72 13.70
CA GLY A 243 -18.61 3.84 14.46
C GLY A 243 -18.43 2.37 14.06
N PRO A 244 -18.70 2.01 12.78
CA PRO A 244 -18.56 0.65 12.28
C PRO A 244 -17.16 0.04 12.43
N LEU A 245 -16.10 0.85 12.35
CA LEU A 245 -14.73 0.38 12.62
C LEU A 245 -14.57 -0.01 14.09
N ARG A 246 -15.05 0.83 15.03
CA ARG A 246 -15.02 0.51 16.48
C ARG A 246 -15.84 -0.74 16.82
N GLU A 247 -17.02 -0.90 16.22
CA GLU A 247 -17.86 -2.08 16.41
C GLU A 247 -17.17 -3.37 15.96
N ARG A 248 -16.24 -3.26 15.00
CA ARG A 248 -15.38 -4.36 14.54
C ARG A 248 -14.08 -4.51 15.36
N GLY A 249 -13.90 -3.69 16.39
CA GLY A 249 -12.76 -3.71 17.31
C GLY A 249 -11.52 -3.00 16.80
N PHE A 250 -11.62 -2.18 15.74
CA PHE A 250 -10.53 -1.31 15.30
C PHE A 250 -10.50 0.00 16.13
N ASP A 251 -9.34 0.61 16.20
CA ASP A 251 -9.10 1.93 16.77
C ASP A 251 -8.94 2.96 15.62
N PRO A 252 -10.03 3.61 15.15
CA PRO A 252 -9.93 4.59 14.07
C PRO A 252 -9.27 5.88 14.55
N VAL A 253 -8.27 6.35 13.79
CA VAL A 253 -7.44 7.53 14.05
C VAL A 253 -7.67 8.55 12.95
N GLY A 254 -8.41 9.61 13.24
CA GLY A 254 -8.69 10.68 12.28
C GLY A 254 -7.50 11.62 12.11
N VAL A 255 -7.18 11.97 10.85
CA VAL A 255 -6.16 12.94 10.49
C VAL A 255 -6.73 14.01 9.55
N GLU A 256 -6.09 15.16 9.51
CA GLU A 256 -6.46 16.27 8.62
C GLU A 256 -5.45 16.37 7.47
N LEU A 257 -5.91 16.24 6.22
CA LEU A 257 -5.09 16.30 5.01
C LEU A 257 -5.79 17.08 3.89
N ASP A 258 -6.65 18.05 4.22
CA ASP A 258 -7.50 18.75 3.25
C ASP A 258 -6.70 19.52 2.18
N GLU A 259 -5.46 19.95 2.47
CA GLU A 259 -4.59 20.51 1.43
C GLU A 259 -4.17 19.44 0.40
N LEU A 260 -3.83 18.24 0.85
CA LEU A 260 -3.43 17.16 -0.05
C LEU A 260 -4.63 16.59 -0.84
N VAL A 261 -5.83 16.64 -0.28
CA VAL A 261 -7.07 16.25 -1.00
C VAL A 261 -7.27 17.07 -2.27
N LYS A 262 -6.77 18.30 -2.36
CA LYS A 262 -6.83 19.12 -3.58
C LYS A 262 -6.12 18.51 -4.79
N GLY A 263 -5.13 17.63 -4.58
CA GLY A 263 -4.49 16.83 -5.63
C GLY A 263 -5.15 15.45 -5.83
N GLY A 264 -6.18 15.13 -5.05
CA GLY A 264 -6.98 13.90 -5.18
C GLY A 264 -6.50 12.75 -4.33
N GLY A 265 -5.54 12.95 -3.41
CA GLY A 265 -5.04 11.90 -2.52
C GLY A 265 -5.15 12.26 -1.04
N SER A 266 -5.07 11.25 -0.18
CA SER A 266 -5.13 11.40 1.27
C SER A 266 -4.13 10.44 1.95
N VAL A 267 -4.51 9.79 3.03
CA VAL A 267 -3.65 8.97 3.90
C VAL A 267 -2.91 7.88 3.13
N LYS A 268 -3.65 7.02 2.41
CA LYS A 268 -3.04 5.88 1.68
C LYS A 268 -2.19 6.34 0.51
N CYS A 269 -2.66 7.32 -0.27
CA CYS A 269 -1.90 7.84 -1.39
C CYS A 269 -0.51 8.36 -0.95
N CYS A 270 -0.42 9.00 0.24
CA CYS A 270 0.85 9.48 0.78
C CYS A 270 1.73 8.38 1.38
N THR A 271 1.28 7.13 1.43
CA THR A 271 1.88 6.07 2.23
C THR A 271 2.11 4.81 1.40
N GLN A 272 3.34 4.59 0.96
CA GLN A 272 3.76 3.34 0.34
C GLN A 272 4.22 2.36 1.43
N GLU A 273 3.71 1.13 1.44
CA GLU A 273 4.13 0.12 2.41
C GLU A 273 5.31 -0.71 1.89
N LEU A 274 6.39 -0.76 2.66
CA LEU A 274 7.59 -1.54 2.37
C LEU A 274 7.46 -2.94 3.00
N ARG A 275 6.75 -3.85 2.30
CA ARG A 275 6.52 -5.24 2.78
C ARG A 275 7.75 -6.08 2.54
N SER A 276 8.61 -6.20 3.56
CA SER A 276 9.79 -7.05 3.53
C SER A 276 9.42 -8.51 3.30
N ALA A 277 10.37 -9.31 2.77
CA ALA A 277 10.25 -10.77 2.86
C ALA A 277 10.16 -11.16 4.35
N PRO A 278 9.33 -12.17 4.71
CA PRO A 278 9.34 -12.67 6.07
C PRO A 278 10.79 -13.08 6.40
N VAL A 279 11.29 -12.58 7.53
CA VAL A 279 12.60 -12.98 8.04
C VAL A 279 12.53 -14.49 8.19
N GLN A 280 13.21 -15.23 7.30
CA GLN A 280 13.36 -16.67 7.50
C GLN A 280 14.08 -16.82 8.84
N SER A 281 13.38 -17.32 9.85
CA SER A 281 14.01 -17.75 11.09
C SER A 281 15.09 -18.75 10.67
N SER A 282 16.35 -18.36 10.81
CA SER A 282 17.48 -19.25 10.57
C SER A 282 17.33 -20.44 11.52
N VAL A 283 16.76 -21.53 11.03
CA VAL A 283 16.85 -22.82 11.71
C VAL A 283 18.35 -23.11 11.73
N PRO A 284 18.99 -23.20 12.94
CA PRO A 284 20.40 -23.54 12.99
C PRO A 284 20.56 -24.89 12.32
N ALA A 285 21.49 -24.96 11.35
CA ALA A 285 21.85 -26.22 10.69
C ALA A 285 22.21 -27.26 11.78
N PRO A 286 21.72 -28.52 11.66
CA PRO A 286 22.09 -29.56 12.62
C PRO A 286 23.60 -29.68 12.67
N ALA A 287 24.16 -29.60 13.88
CA ALA A 287 25.59 -29.75 14.13
C ALA A 287 26.08 -31.07 13.50
N SER A 288 26.98 -30.97 12.53
CA SER A 288 27.64 -32.13 11.96
C SER A 288 28.43 -32.81 13.05
N ALA A 289 27.99 -34.01 13.45
CA ALA A 289 28.72 -34.88 14.33
C ALA A 289 30.04 -35.29 13.66
N GLY A 290 31.11 -34.57 13.99
CA GLY A 290 32.46 -34.90 13.57
C GLY A 290 32.97 -36.14 14.31
N GLY A 291 32.77 -37.31 13.71
CA GLY A 291 33.45 -38.54 14.12
C GLY A 291 34.83 -38.59 13.51
N GLN A 292 35.86 -38.19 14.24
CA GLN A 292 37.25 -38.53 13.90
C GLN A 292 37.47 -39.99 14.26
N ALA A 293 37.60 -40.86 13.25
CA ALA A 293 38.20 -42.17 13.38
C ALA A 293 39.68 -42.10 12.95
N SER A 294 40.60 -42.25 13.88
CA SER A 294 42.03 -42.43 13.65
C SER A 294 42.33 -43.77 13.02
N PRO A 295 43.16 -43.88 11.99
CA PRO A 295 43.62 -45.17 11.49
C PRO A 295 44.77 -45.68 12.33
N GLN A 296 44.58 -46.84 12.99
CA GLN A 296 45.65 -47.62 13.62
C GLN A 296 46.57 -48.23 12.56
N SER A 297 47.87 -47.98 12.71
CA SER A 297 48.96 -48.59 11.97
C SER A 297 49.03 -50.11 12.26
N MET A 298 48.85 -50.95 11.27
CA MET A 298 49.29 -52.33 11.33
C MET A 298 50.61 -52.49 10.55
N SER A 299 51.68 -52.63 11.32
CA SER A 299 52.96 -53.18 10.89
C SER A 299 52.81 -54.60 10.41
N ARG A 300 53.35 -54.91 9.23
CA ARG A 300 53.52 -56.30 8.75
C ARG A 300 54.98 -56.59 8.52
N ALA A 301 55.54 -57.46 9.40
CA ALA A 301 56.80 -58.09 9.21
C ALA A 301 56.75 -59.23 8.17
N ALA A 302 57.84 -59.42 7.53
CA ALA A 302 58.26 -60.35 6.51
C ALA A 302 57.79 -61.81 6.58
N ARG A 303 57.45 -62.41 5.44
CA ARG A 303 58.22 -63.47 4.75
C ARG A 303 57.71 -63.62 3.33
#